data_a23e2db3455480e0db1f32e721102bfc
#
_entry.id   a23e2db3455480e0db1f32e721102bfc
#
_cell.length_a   1.000
_cell.length_b   1.000
_cell.length_c   1.000
_cell.angle_alpha   90.00
_cell.angle_beta   90.00
_cell.angle_gamma   90.00
#
_symmetry.space_group_name_H-M   'P 1'
#
loop_
_entity.id
_entity.type
_entity.pdbx_description
1 polymer ?
#
loop_
_entity_poly.entity_id
_entity_poly.type
_entity_poly.pdbx_seq_one_letter_code
_entity_poly.pdbx_strand_id
1 'polypeptide(L)'
;MLTDRKNNTADEKEIINVIDEFDYSTQSDEYNGEFRNWRKKLSNPYTYNYSKNVKEQTFVDGQGFVSTSPQDSEKEVIYRVFQILGNVLLIYLFIEIVLEKAAIAVLDCLGLNIHNSYINNSIYGGQTEVLIILTVMTLFKYALPIFILHSKIKIPNNVRFPMDKSRKNEFFNAFSAAMIVSVISSISRAYSNQSKEIYDYFSSFSKNFQLKGDYELIVYVIFDVVVVSILNEILFRGDIFHALRQFGDLFAVVTTALISTLITHDFSYMFGSFLIAMVSGIFVLRSGNFFMAIMVRIIHKLYLFGLILIESSSNEYMFLTKGFYMSVIFAFGVIIFLVKALVKPNELVTKKNLHTYISTAEKVKTGFHSMSMAGTVFICVIAALWEIVL
;
A
#
# COMPACT_ATOMS: atom_id res chain seq x y z
N MET A 1 49.36 23.43 13.74
CA MET A 1 48.15 22.86 14.33
C MET A 1 46.89 23.66 13.93
N LEU A 2 46.71 23.94 12.63
CA LEU A 2 45.60 24.77 12.07
C LEU A 2 45.16 24.28 10.67
N THR A 3 45.44 23.02 10.29
CA THR A 3 45.15 22.50 8.95
C THR A 3 44.01 21.47 8.91
N ASP A 4 43.51 21.00 10.08
CA ASP A 4 42.50 19.91 10.09
C ASP A 4 41.02 20.37 10.15
N ARG A 5 40.74 21.67 10.25
CA ARG A 5 39.36 22.18 10.28
C ARG A 5 38.73 22.46 8.91
N LYS A 6 39.52 22.45 7.83
CA LYS A 6 38.98 22.73 6.49
C LYS A 6 38.42 21.50 5.76
N ASN A 7 38.85 20.29 6.14
CA ASN A 7 38.39 19.09 5.42
C ASN A 7 37.02 18.56 5.89
N ASN A 8 36.66 18.76 7.17
CA ASN A 8 35.36 18.28 7.67
C ASN A 8 34.16 19.09 7.16
N THR A 9 34.34 20.35 6.77
CA THR A 9 33.23 21.17 6.26
C THR A 9 32.92 20.94 4.77
N ALA A 10 33.89 20.37 4.01
CA ALA A 10 33.67 20.03 2.60
C ALA A 10 32.91 18.69 2.49
N ASP A 11 33.27 17.71 3.32
CA ASP A 11 32.62 16.40 3.32
C ASP A 11 31.16 16.47 3.82
N GLU A 12 30.86 17.29 4.84
CA GLU A 12 29.49 17.51 5.31
C GLU A 12 28.60 18.23 4.27
N LYS A 13 29.16 19.14 3.47
CA LYS A 13 28.44 19.80 2.39
C LYS A 13 28.13 18.87 1.23
N GLU A 14 29.04 17.96 0.90
CA GLU A 14 28.87 16.98 -0.18
C GLU A 14 27.80 15.95 0.14
N ILE A 15 27.72 15.48 1.39
CA ILE A 15 26.72 14.50 1.86
C ILE A 15 25.30 15.10 1.85
N ILE A 16 25.13 16.37 2.16
CA ILE A 16 23.83 17.04 2.24
C ILE A 16 23.27 17.34 0.84
N ASN A 17 24.13 17.64 -0.12
CA ASN A 17 23.73 17.92 -1.50
C ASN A 17 23.28 16.66 -2.25
N VAL A 18 23.78 15.48 -1.87
CA VAL A 18 23.50 14.21 -2.58
C VAL A 18 22.01 13.88 -2.66
N ILE A 19 21.21 14.21 -1.66
CA ILE A 19 19.75 13.88 -1.69
C ILE A 19 18.97 14.89 -2.53
N ASP A 20 19.34 16.15 -2.53
CA ASP A 20 18.63 17.18 -3.30
C ASP A 20 19.05 17.25 -4.77
N GLU A 21 20.30 16.89 -5.06
CA GLU A 21 20.84 16.78 -6.42
C GLU A 21 20.64 15.38 -6.99
N PHE A 22 20.17 14.42 -6.17
CA PHE A 22 19.96 13.05 -6.62
C PHE A 22 18.74 12.95 -7.53
N ASP A 23 19.03 12.61 -8.78
CA ASP A 23 18.03 12.28 -9.76
C ASP A 23 17.82 10.76 -9.81
N TYR A 24 16.58 10.34 -9.66
CA TYR A 24 16.23 8.93 -9.77
C TYR A 24 16.40 8.49 -11.24
N SER A 25 17.40 7.68 -11.51
CA SER A 25 17.77 7.24 -12.86
C SER A 25 16.67 6.43 -13.59
N THR A 26 15.67 5.98 -12.85
CA THR A 26 14.50 5.26 -13.39
C THR A 26 13.32 6.18 -13.66
N GLN A 27 13.42 7.46 -13.35
CA GLN A 27 12.39 8.47 -13.50
C GLN A 27 12.79 9.50 -14.56
N SER A 28 11.80 10.20 -15.10
CA SER A 28 12.03 11.29 -16.04
C SER A 28 12.63 12.53 -15.35
N ASP A 29 13.27 13.40 -16.15
CA ASP A 29 13.78 14.68 -15.67
C ASP A 29 12.64 15.56 -15.11
N GLU A 30 11.46 15.49 -15.72
CA GLU A 30 10.27 16.19 -15.27
C GLU A 30 9.86 15.73 -13.87
N TYR A 31 9.79 14.40 -13.65
CA TYR A 31 9.51 13.83 -12.34
C TYR A 31 10.52 14.32 -11.29
N ASN A 32 11.81 14.20 -11.60
CA ASN A 32 12.89 14.59 -10.68
C ASN A 32 12.81 16.08 -10.34
N GLY A 33 12.57 16.94 -11.33
CA GLY A 33 12.40 18.37 -11.15
C GLY A 33 11.19 18.73 -10.27
N GLU A 34 10.04 18.16 -10.55
CA GLU A 34 8.82 18.40 -9.77
C GLU A 34 8.92 17.87 -8.34
N PHE A 35 9.54 16.69 -8.15
CA PHE A 35 9.73 16.11 -6.82
C PHE A 35 10.68 16.96 -5.96
N ARG A 36 11.79 17.46 -6.54
CA ARG A 36 12.68 18.42 -5.86
C ARG A 36 11.96 19.71 -5.50
N ASN A 37 11.22 20.28 -6.46
CA ASN A 37 10.46 21.51 -6.22
C ASN A 37 9.39 21.35 -5.14
N TRP A 38 8.70 20.19 -5.12
CA TRP A 38 7.72 19.90 -4.09
C TRP A 38 8.37 19.81 -2.70
N ARG A 39 9.51 19.14 -2.56
CA ARG A 39 10.25 19.04 -1.29
C ARG A 39 10.77 20.39 -0.77
N LYS A 40 11.07 21.32 -1.68
CA LYS A 40 11.58 22.66 -1.34
C LYS A 40 10.50 23.66 -0.91
N LYS A 41 9.21 23.30 -1.00
CA LYS A 41 8.10 24.20 -0.62
C LYS A 41 8.02 24.40 0.88
N LEU A 42 8.53 25.55 1.37
CA LEU A 42 8.52 25.91 2.80
C LEU A 42 7.09 26.06 3.39
N SER A 43 6.12 26.38 2.56
CA SER A 43 4.72 26.52 2.99
C SER A 43 4.01 25.19 3.21
N ASN A 44 4.62 24.07 2.83
CA ASN A 44 4.05 22.74 3.01
C ASN A 44 4.68 22.06 4.23
N PRO A 45 3.93 21.85 5.33
CA PRO A 45 4.49 21.26 6.55
C PRO A 45 4.80 19.76 6.44
N TYR A 46 4.45 19.13 5.32
CA TYR A 46 4.63 17.70 5.06
C TYR A 46 5.83 17.40 4.16
N THR A 47 6.63 18.43 3.81
CA THR A 47 7.82 18.29 2.97
C THR A 47 9.09 18.62 3.76
N TYR A 48 10.16 17.87 3.50
CA TYR A 48 11.46 18.09 4.10
C TYR A 48 12.51 18.45 3.05
N ASN A 49 13.21 19.56 3.26
CA ASN A 49 14.25 20.03 2.37
C ASN A 49 15.63 19.70 2.94
N TYR A 50 16.27 18.67 2.43
CA TYR A 50 17.60 18.25 2.86
C TYR A 50 18.74 19.19 2.43
N SER A 51 18.52 20.12 1.48
CA SER A 51 19.54 21.10 1.06
C SER A 51 19.70 22.26 2.05
N LYS A 52 18.80 22.39 3.03
CA LYS A 52 18.95 23.38 4.07
C LYS A 52 20.03 22.98 5.07
N ASN A 53 21.19 23.54 4.89
CA ASN A 53 22.36 23.41 5.78
C ASN A 53 22.29 24.30 7.03
N VAL A 54 21.13 24.84 7.36
CA VAL A 54 20.97 25.82 8.44
C VAL A 54 20.29 25.10 9.59
N LYS A 55 20.91 25.17 10.78
CA LYS A 55 20.19 24.90 12.03
C LYS A 55 18.92 25.73 12.02
N GLU A 56 17.77 25.11 11.94
CA GLU A 56 16.51 25.84 11.98
C GLU A 56 16.40 26.48 13.34
N GLN A 57 16.33 27.82 13.35
CA GLN A 57 16.08 28.57 14.57
C GLN A 57 14.58 28.72 14.73
N THR A 58 14.05 28.12 15.77
CA THR A 58 12.65 28.28 16.14
C THR A 58 12.56 29.15 17.37
N PHE A 59 11.72 30.17 17.32
CA PHE A 59 11.45 30.99 18.50
C PHE A 59 10.48 30.21 19.43
N VAL A 60 10.95 29.91 20.63
CA VAL A 60 10.15 29.30 21.68
C VAL A 60 9.87 30.34 22.75
N ASP A 61 8.60 30.57 23.05
CA ASP A 61 8.18 31.56 24.04
C ASP A 61 8.79 31.24 25.41
N GLY A 62 9.47 32.20 26.01
CA GLY A 62 10.22 32.05 27.25
C GLY A 62 11.66 31.48 27.12
N GLN A 63 12.06 30.96 25.95
CA GLN A 63 13.42 30.45 25.71
C GLN A 63 14.20 31.20 24.61
N GLY A 64 13.50 32.03 23.82
CA GLY A 64 14.11 32.76 22.70
C GLY A 64 14.31 31.85 21.46
N PHE A 65 15.33 32.19 20.64
CA PHE A 65 15.64 31.38 19.46
C PHE A 65 16.39 30.10 19.84
N VAL A 66 15.72 28.97 19.70
CA VAL A 66 16.29 27.62 19.88
C VAL A 66 16.67 27.06 18.52
N SER A 67 17.91 26.59 18.35
CA SER A 67 18.34 25.95 17.12
C SER A 67 18.00 24.46 17.20
N THR A 68 17.12 23.96 16.32
CA THR A 68 16.83 22.54 16.15
C THR A 68 17.94 21.87 15.35
N SER A 69 18.32 20.64 15.75
CA SER A 69 19.24 19.85 14.96
C SER A 69 18.56 19.38 13.67
N PRO A 70 19.30 19.17 12.55
CA PRO A 70 18.71 18.60 11.34
C PRO A 70 18.01 17.25 11.57
N GLN A 71 18.51 16.46 12.53
CA GLN A 71 17.89 15.18 12.92
C GLN A 71 16.51 15.36 13.56
N ASP A 72 16.38 16.33 14.47
CA ASP A 72 15.11 16.61 15.14
C ASP A 72 14.10 17.23 14.18
N SER A 73 14.57 18.09 13.28
CA SER A 73 13.75 18.64 12.20
C SER A 73 13.22 17.55 11.25
N GLU A 74 14.06 16.58 10.86
CA GLU A 74 13.62 15.43 10.06
C GLU A 74 12.58 14.59 10.81
N LYS A 75 12.80 14.31 12.13
CA LYS A 75 11.84 13.58 12.98
C LYS A 75 10.50 14.29 13.05
N GLU A 76 10.51 15.61 13.21
CA GLU A 76 9.28 16.39 13.30
C GLU A 76 8.44 16.29 12.01
N VAL A 77 9.07 16.41 10.84
CA VAL A 77 8.35 16.28 9.56
C VAL A 77 7.83 14.85 9.37
N ILE A 78 8.62 13.81 9.71
CA ILE A 78 8.16 12.43 9.70
C ILE A 78 6.93 12.26 10.60
N TYR A 79 6.98 12.76 11.82
CA TYR A 79 5.87 12.71 12.75
C TYR A 79 4.60 13.36 12.17
N ARG A 80 4.71 14.56 11.58
CA ARG A 80 3.59 15.27 10.94
C ARG A 80 3.02 14.50 9.76
N VAL A 81 3.87 13.91 8.92
CA VAL A 81 3.42 13.07 7.80
C VAL A 81 2.67 11.85 8.32
N PHE A 82 3.19 11.14 9.31
CA PHE A 82 2.49 9.98 9.88
C PHE A 82 1.20 10.36 10.61
N GLN A 83 1.15 11.55 11.23
CA GLN A 83 -0.06 12.07 11.84
C GLN A 83 -1.19 12.25 10.81
N ILE A 84 -0.92 12.84 9.66
CA ILE A 84 -1.94 12.99 8.61
C ILE A 84 -2.28 11.65 7.96
N LEU A 85 -1.30 10.77 7.73
CA LEU A 85 -1.54 9.42 7.24
C LEU A 85 -2.43 8.65 8.20
N GLY A 86 -2.12 8.65 9.51
CA GLY A 86 -2.93 7.99 10.53
C GLY A 86 -4.36 8.53 10.58
N ASN A 87 -4.56 9.86 10.54
CA ASN A 87 -5.90 10.45 10.50
C ASN A 87 -6.72 9.95 9.30
N VAL A 88 -6.11 9.88 8.14
CA VAL A 88 -6.78 9.44 6.91
C VAL A 88 -7.09 7.95 6.96
N LEU A 89 -6.20 7.15 7.53
CA LEU A 89 -6.43 5.72 7.71
C LEU A 89 -7.48 5.42 8.78
N LEU A 90 -7.59 6.25 9.82
CA LEU A 90 -8.70 6.19 10.77
C LEU A 90 -10.04 6.47 10.09
N ILE A 91 -10.10 7.44 9.18
CA ILE A 91 -11.31 7.68 8.37
C ILE A 91 -11.64 6.47 7.49
N TYR A 92 -10.63 5.87 6.86
CA TYR A 92 -10.80 4.65 6.07
C TYR A 92 -11.44 3.52 6.91
N LEU A 93 -10.86 3.24 8.09
CA LEU A 93 -11.36 2.21 9.01
C LEU A 93 -12.75 2.56 9.57
N PHE A 94 -13.02 3.83 9.87
CA PHE A 94 -14.33 4.27 10.30
C PHE A 94 -15.41 4.00 9.25
N ILE A 95 -15.11 4.26 7.98
CA ILE A 95 -16.05 3.97 6.88
C ILE A 95 -16.29 2.46 6.79
N GLU A 96 -15.23 1.65 6.86
CA GLU A 96 -15.30 0.19 6.73
C GLU A 96 -16.01 -0.48 7.91
N ILE A 97 -15.63 -0.14 9.13
CA ILE A 97 -16.11 -0.86 10.32
C ILE A 97 -17.45 -0.31 10.82
N VAL A 98 -17.67 0.99 10.70
CA VAL A 98 -18.83 1.65 11.33
C VAL A 98 -19.85 2.13 10.29
N LEU A 99 -19.41 2.93 9.32
CA LEU A 99 -20.34 3.63 8.42
C LEU A 99 -21.06 2.67 7.48
N GLU A 100 -20.37 1.64 6.98
CA GLU A 100 -20.96 0.61 6.11
C GLU A 100 -22.09 -0.12 6.84
N LYS A 101 -21.84 -0.57 8.06
CA LYS A 101 -22.87 -1.25 8.88
C LYS A 101 -24.02 -0.34 9.25
N ALA A 102 -23.74 0.91 9.59
CA ALA A 102 -24.77 1.90 9.89
C ALA A 102 -25.64 2.21 8.67
N ALA A 103 -25.02 2.32 7.48
CA ALA A 103 -25.75 2.51 6.23
C ALA A 103 -26.70 1.34 5.93
N ILE A 104 -26.22 0.10 6.09
CA ILE A 104 -27.04 -1.11 5.90
C ILE A 104 -28.22 -1.12 6.90
N ALA A 105 -27.98 -0.83 8.17
CA ALA A 105 -29.04 -0.79 9.18
C ALA A 105 -30.12 0.27 8.87
N VAL A 106 -29.71 1.44 8.35
CA VAL A 106 -30.66 2.49 7.92
C VAL A 106 -31.48 2.02 6.71
N LEU A 107 -30.84 1.38 5.72
CA LEU A 107 -31.52 0.87 4.53
C LEU A 107 -32.49 -0.27 4.87
N ASP A 108 -32.13 -1.15 5.79
CA ASP A 108 -33.02 -2.18 6.35
C ASP A 108 -34.26 -1.56 7.03
N CYS A 109 -34.06 -0.56 7.88
CA CYS A 109 -35.16 0.19 8.51
C CYS A 109 -36.06 0.91 7.49
N LEU A 110 -35.56 1.29 6.32
CA LEU A 110 -36.32 1.87 5.23
C LEU A 110 -37.08 0.83 4.38
N GLY A 111 -36.95 -0.47 4.73
CA GLY A 111 -37.66 -1.56 4.05
C GLY A 111 -36.95 -2.08 2.80
N LEU A 112 -35.70 -1.76 2.59
CA LEU A 112 -34.89 -2.38 1.53
C LEU A 112 -34.47 -3.80 1.98
N ASN A 113 -34.43 -4.72 1.03
CA ASN A 113 -34.04 -6.09 1.31
C ASN A 113 -32.52 -6.23 1.43
N ILE A 114 -31.97 -5.65 2.51
CA ILE A 114 -30.55 -5.74 2.84
C ILE A 114 -30.40 -5.77 4.35
N HIS A 115 -29.66 -6.75 4.86
CA HIS A 115 -29.49 -6.99 6.28
C HIS A 115 -28.04 -7.25 6.63
N ASN A 116 -27.63 -6.92 7.84
CA ASN A 116 -26.31 -7.21 8.38
C ASN A 116 -26.40 -8.21 9.52
N SER A 117 -25.63 -9.29 9.44
CA SER A 117 -25.40 -10.19 10.58
C SER A 117 -24.26 -9.67 11.43
N TYR A 118 -24.56 -9.23 12.64
CA TYR A 118 -23.55 -8.79 13.60
C TYR A 118 -22.72 -9.94 14.17
N ILE A 119 -23.20 -11.18 14.04
CA ILE A 119 -22.51 -12.38 14.53
C ILE A 119 -21.40 -12.79 13.55
N ASN A 120 -21.72 -12.88 12.26
CA ASN A 120 -20.81 -13.39 11.23
C ASN A 120 -20.22 -12.28 10.36
N ASN A 121 -20.47 -11.03 10.68
CA ASN A 121 -20.06 -9.87 9.89
C ASN A 121 -20.47 -9.95 8.39
N SER A 122 -21.52 -10.74 8.09
CA SER A 122 -21.98 -11.00 6.73
C SER A 122 -23.14 -10.08 6.35
N ILE A 123 -23.15 -9.65 5.09
CA ILE A 123 -24.23 -8.85 4.49
C ILE A 123 -25.05 -9.82 3.63
N TYR A 124 -26.37 -9.82 3.81
CA TYR A 124 -27.29 -10.67 3.05
C TYR A 124 -28.54 -9.87 2.66
N GLY A 125 -29.26 -10.35 1.64
CA GLY A 125 -30.45 -9.70 1.11
C GLY A 125 -30.58 -9.85 -0.39
N GLY A 126 -31.20 -8.88 -1.05
CA GLY A 126 -31.29 -8.83 -2.50
C GLY A 126 -29.91 -8.65 -3.11
N GLN A 127 -29.57 -9.44 -4.13
CA GLN A 127 -28.24 -9.46 -4.74
C GLN A 127 -27.83 -8.08 -5.29
N THR A 128 -28.74 -7.42 -5.96
CA THR A 128 -28.50 -6.09 -6.53
C THR A 128 -28.32 -5.02 -5.45
N GLU A 129 -29.11 -5.04 -4.37
CA GLU A 129 -29.01 -4.12 -3.25
C GLU A 129 -27.65 -4.27 -2.54
N VAL A 130 -27.25 -5.53 -2.27
CA VAL A 130 -25.95 -5.85 -1.67
C VAL A 130 -24.81 -5.35 -2.56
N LEU A 131 -24.86 -5.61 -3.88
CA LEU A 131 -23.84 -5.17 -4.82
C LEU A 131 -23.72 -3.64 -4.84
N ILE A 132 -24.85 -2.93 -4.90
CA ILE A 132 -24.84 -1.45 -4.94
C ILE A 132 -24.22 -0.88 -3.68
N ILE A 133 -24.66 -1.32 -2.49
CA ILE A 133 -24.15 -0.75 -1.24
C ILE A 133 -22.66 -1.04 -1.07
N LEU A 134 -22.21 -2.27 -1.34
CA LEU A 134 -20.79 -2.62 -1.27
C LEU A 134 -19.94 -1.81 -2.24
N THR A 135 -20.42 -1.62 -3.47
CA THR A 135 -19.73 -0.80 -4.48
C THR A 135 -19.62 0.66 -4.03
N VAL A 136 -20.73 1.26 -3.58
CA VAL A 136 -20.76 2.66 -3.14
C VAL A 136 -19.89 2.86 -1.91
N MET A 137 -20.00 2.00 -0.89
CA MET A 137 -19.23 2.12 0.34
C MET A 137 -17.73 1.91 0.08
N THR A 138 -17.36 0.96 -0.80
CA THR A 138 -15.95 0.75 -1.19
C THR A 138 -15.39 1.95 -1.95
N LEU A 139 -16.13 2.53 -2.90
CA LEU A 139 -15.71 3.76 -3.57
C LEU A 139 -15.51 4.89 -2.56
N PHE A 140 -16.43 5.08 -1.63
CA PHE A 140 -16.34 6.12 -0.62
C PHE A 140 -15.15 5.90 0.34
N LYS A 141 -14.91 4.66 0.75
CA LYS A 141 -13.79 4.23 1.60
C LYS A 141 -12.43 4.62 1.02
N TYR A 142 -12.25 4.54 -0.30
CA TYR A 142 -11.01 4.94 -0.97
C TYR A 142 -11.01 6.42 -1.39
N ALA A 143 -12.10 6.91 -1.97
CA ALA A 143 -12.13 8.25 -2.55
C ALA A 143 -11.91 9.35 -1.50
N LEU A 144 -12.52 9.24 -0.32
CA LEU A 144 -12.39 10.24 0.74
C LEU A 144 -10.94 10.34 1.27
N PRO A 145 -10.26 9.25 1.67
CA PRO A 145 -8.84 9.26 2.00
C PRO A 145 -7.94 9.85 0.92
N ILE A 146 -8.11 9.43 -0.33
CA ILE A 146 -7.36 9.93 -1.48
C ILE A 146 -7.54 11.45 -1.63
N PHE A 147 -8.77 11.93 -1.56
CA PHE A 147 -9.06 13.36 -1.66
C PHE A 147 -8.41 14.18 -0.55
N ILE A 148 -8.48 13.68 0.71
CA ILE A 148 -7.86 14.36 1.86
C ILE A 148 -6.34 14.42 1.71
N LEU A 149 -5.69 13.29 1.37
CA LEU A 149 -4.23 13.25 1.17
C LEU A 149 -3.80 14.18 0.05
N HIS A 150 -4.50 14.14 -1.10
CA HIS A 150 -4.19 15.02 -2.22
C HIS A 150 -4.30 16.50 -1.85
N SER A 151 -5.35 16.88 -1.12
CA SER A 151 -5.59 18.27 -0.70
C SER A 151 -4.57 18.78 0.34
N LYS A 152 -4.09 17.89 1.23
CA LYS A 152 -3.19 18.27 2.34
C LYS A 152 -1.72 18.18 1.96
N ILE A 153 -1.27 17.07 1.40
CA ILE A 153 0.14 16.83 1.09
C ILE A 153 0.55 17.52 -0.23
N LYS A 154 -0.38 17.67 -1.17
CA LYS A 154 -0.20 18.40 -2.44
C LYS A 154 0.99 17.89 -3.28
N ILE A 155 1.09 16.56 -3.42
CA ILE A 155 2.07 15.94 -4.32
C ILE A 155 1.68 16.26 -5.77
N PRO A 156 2.62 16.70 -6.63
CA PRO A 156 2.35 16.91 -8.06
C PRO A 156 1.88 15.63 -8.74
N ASN A 157 0.97 15.74 -9.70
CA ASN A 157 0.39 14.56 -10.37
C ASN A 157 1.44 13.72 -11.11
N ASN A 158 2.45 14.33 -11.73
CA ASN A 158 3.52 13.62 -12.41
C ASN A 158 4.42 12.83 -11.44
N VAL A 159 4.53 13.30 -10.19
CA VAL A 159 5.22 12.58 -9.12
C VAL A 159 4.34 11.47 -8.55
N ARG A 160 3.06 11.76 -8.36
CA ARG A 160 2.07 10.85 -7.79
C ARG A 160 1.81 9.64 -8.70
N PHE A 161 1.74 9.88 -10.01
CA PHE A 161 1.48 8.86 -11.05
C PHE A 161 2.56 8.90 -12.12
N PRO A 162 3.78 8.45 -11.80
CA PRO A 162 4.83 8.40 -12.80
C PRO A 162 4.44 7.47 -13.95
N MET A 163 4.58 7.94 -15.18
CA MET A 163 4.16 7.22 -16.39
C MET A 163 5.34 7.07 -17.36
N ASP A 164 6.54 6.87 -16.85
CA ASP A 164 7.69 6.66 -17.72
C ASP A 164 7.50 5.40 -18.57
N LYS A 165 8.06 5.44 -19.79
CA LYS A 165 7.99 4.29 -20.70
C LYS A 165 8.68 3.10 -20.04
N SER A 166 7.86 2.23 -19.46
CA SER A 166 8.33 1.00 -18.86
C SER A 166 9.14 0.19 -19.85
N ARG A 167 10.35 -0.20 -19.47
CA ARG A 167 11.13 -1.15 -20.23
C ARG A 167 10.37 -2.47 -20.27
N LYS A 168 10.20 -3.07 -21.46
CA LYS A 168 9.52 -4.37 -21.64
C LYS A 168 10.02 -5.44 -20.66
N ASN A 169 11.30 -5.39 -20.29
CA ASN A 169 11.89 -6.31 -19.33
C ASN A 169 11.33 -6.17 -17.93
N GLU A 170 11.07 -4.94 -17.46
CA GLU A 170 10.51 -4.70 -16.12
C GLU A 170 9.06 -5.18 -16.02
N PHE A 171 8.29 -5.11 -17.09
CA PHE A 171 6.95 -5.68 -17.16
C PHE A 171 6.97 -7.19 -16.89
N PHE A 172 7.82 -7.95 -17.58
CA PHE A 172 7.92 -9.39 -17.39
C PHE A 172 8.47 -9.76 -16.01
N ASN A 173 9.40 -8.98 -15.48
CA ASN A 173 9.90 -9.17 -14.11
C ASN A 173 8.80 -8.95 -13.07
N ALA A 174 8.01 -7.90 -13.21
CA ALA A 174 6.89 -7.61 -12.32
C ALA A 174 5.80 -8.69 -12.42
N PHE A 175 5.48 -9.12 -13.62
CA PHE A 175 4.52 -10.19 -13.90
C PHE A 175 4.96 -11.51 -13.24
N SER A 176 6.20 -11.92 -13.46
CA SER A 176 6.79 -13.12 -12.85
C SER A 176 6.78 -13.06 -11.31
N ALA A 177 7.25 -11.93 -10.75
CA ALA A 177 7.27 -11.74 -9.31
C ALA A 177 5.85 -11.76 -8.71
N ALA A 178 4.86 -11.15 -9.38
CA ALA A 178 3.47 -11.17 -8.95
C ALA A 178 2.92 -12.60 -8.90
N MET A 179 3.19 -13.43 -9.90
CA MET A 179 2.76 -14.84 -9.92
C MET A 179 3.41 -15.64 -8.79
N ILE A 180 4.73 -15.58 -8.65
CA ILE A 180 5.46 -16.31 -7.62
C ILE A 180 4.96 -15.91 -6.23
N VAL A 181 4.90 -14.61 -5.95
CA VAL A 181 4.52 -14.10 -4.64
C VAL A 181 3.03 -14.36 -4.34
N SER A 182 2.16 -14.34 -5.35
CA SER A 182 0.74 -14.69 -5.18
C SER A 182 0.57 -16.14 -4.69
N VAL A 183 1.33 -17.07 -5.26
CA VAL A 183 1.27 -18.47 -4.80
C VAL A 183 1.85 -18.60 -3.40
N ILE A 184 3.04 -18.03 -3.12
CA ILE A 184 3.66 -18.07 -1.79
C ILE A 184 2.72 -17.48 -0.74
N SER A 185 2.07 -16.36 -1.04
CA SER A 185 1.15 -15.68 -0.13
C SER A 185 -0.09 -16.48 0.23
N SER A 186 -0.51 -17.38 -0.65
CA SER A 186 -1.71 -18.18 -0.47
C SER A 186 -1.46 -19.57 0.14
N ILE A 187 -0.20 -20.00 0.31
CA ILE A 187 0.12 -21.34 0.82
C ILE A 187 -0.47 -21.58 2.21
N SER A 188 -0.28 -20.64 3.13
CA SER A 188 -0.80 -20.76 4.50
C SER A 188 -2.34 -20.85 4.51
N ARG A 189 -2.99 -20.05 3.68
CA ARG A 189 -4.43 -20.01 3.54
C ARG A 189 -4.99 -21.27 2.84
N ALA A 190 -4.27 -21.78 1.85
CA ALA A 190 -4.68 -22.93 1.07
C ALA A 190 -4.78 -24.22 1.88
N TYR A 191 -3.98 -24.34 2.94
CA TYR A 191 -3.84 -25.57 3.73
C TYR A 191 -4.26 -25.42 5.19
N SER A 192 -4.73 -24.24 5.64
CA SER A 192 -5.28 -24.05 6.98
C SER A 192 -6.77 -24.42 7.01
N ASN A 193 -7.23 -25.06 8.10
CA ASN A 193 -8.66 -25.30 8.33
C ASN A 193 -9.45 -24.00 8.55
N GLN A 194 -8.77 -22.92 8.91
CA GLN A 194 -9.31 -21.55 9.01
C GLN A 194 -9.59 -20.91 7.65
N SER A 195 -9.16 -21.52 6.55
CA SER A 195 -9.54 -21.08 5.19
C SER A 195 -11.05 -21.04 4.97
N LYS A 196 -11.84 -21.75 5.78
CA LYS A 196 -13.31 -21.69 5.72
C LYS A 196 -13.87 -20.33 6.15
N GLU A 197 -13.32 -19.69 7.18
CA GLU A 197 -13.89 -18.46 7.76
C GLU A 197 -13.54 -17.20 6.96
N ILE A 198 -12.31 -17.14 6.44
CA ILE A 198 -11.91 -16.05 5.52
C ILE A 198 -12.59 -16.22 4.16
N TYR A 199 -12.78 -17.46 3.77
CA TYR A 199 -13.60 -17.83 2.64
C TYR A 199 -15.05 -17.35 2.86
N ASP A 200 -15.56 -17.38 4.06
CA ASP A 200 -16.88 -16.90 4.40
C ASP A 200 -17.01 -15.37 4.30
N TYR A 201 -15.94 -14.57 4.41
CA TYR A 201 -16.00 -13.13 4.11
C TYR A 201 -16.11 -12.85 2.60
N PHE A 202 -15.36 -13.55 1.76
CA PHE A 202 -15.59 -13.57 0.30
C PHE A 202 -16.74 -14.48 -0.09
N SER A 203 -17.03 -15.54 0.65
CA SER A 203 -18.09 -16.50 0.40
C SER A 203 -19.42 -16.12 1.04
N SER A 204 -19.48 -15.18 1.98
CA SER A 204 -20.78 -14.57 2.31
C SER A 204 -21.34 -13.87 1.09
N PHE A 205 -20.48 -13.27 0.28
CA PHE A 205 -20.83 -12.80 -1.04
C PHE A 205 -21.08 -13.99 -1.99
N SER A 206 -20.24 -15.04 -2.03
CA SER A 206 -20.39 -16.19 -2.92
C SER A 206 -21.42 -17.21 -2.45
N LYS A 207 -21.71 -17.36 -1.15
CA LYS A 207 -22.79 -18.25 -0.65
C LYS A 207 -24.19 -17.70 -0.92
N ASN A 208 -24.34 -16.37 -0.94
CA ASN A 208 -25.58 -15.71 -1.32
C ASN A 208 -25.70 -15.51 -2.83
N PHE A 209 -24.57 -15.40 -3.54
CA PHE A 209 -24.50 -15.46 -4.98
C PHE A 209 -24.27 -16.92 -5.41
N GLN A 210 -25.32 -17.63 -5.73
CA GLN A 210 -25.18 -18.89 -6.47
C GLN A 210 -24.47 -18.56 -7.78
N LEU A 211 -23.28 -19.10 -7.99
CA LEU A 211 -22.40 -18.94 -9.17
C LEU A 211 -23.02 -19.46 -10.49
N LYS A 212 -24.31 -19.34 -10.65
CA LYS A 212 -25.03 -19.77 -11.85
C LYS A 212 -25.23 -18.60 -12.82
N GLY A 213 -24.10 -18.07 -13.34
CA GLY A 213 -24.15 -17.11 -14.43
C GLY A 213 -24.76 -15.74 -14.08
N ASP A 214 -24.79 -15.38 -12.82
CA ASP A 214 -25.44 -14.18 -12.35
C ASP A 214 -24.64 -12.94 -12.74
N TYR A 215 -25.32 -12.00 -13.39
CA TYR A 215 -24.75 -10.72 -13.84
C TYR A 215 -24.07 -9.97 -12.70
N GLU A 216 -24.64 -9.98 -11.51
CA GLU A 216 -24.14 -9.31 -10.33
C GLU A 216 -22.75 -9.82 -9.92
N LEU A 217 -22.50 -11.11 -10.02
CA LEU A 217 -21.19 -11.70 -9.75
C LEU A 217 -20.13 -11.18 -10.73
N ILE A 218 -20.44 -11.16 -12.02
CA ILE A 218 -19.51 -10.67 -13.05
C ILE A 218 -19.17 -9.19 -12.80
N VAL A 219 -20.17 -8.37 -12.51
CA VAL A 219 -19.98 -6.95 -12.19
C VAL A 219 -19.12 -6.79 -10.95
N TYR A 220 -19.39 -7.57 -9.90
CA TYR A 220 -18.57 -7.52 -8.68
C TYR A 220 -17.12 -7.92 -8.93
N VAL A 221 -16.87 -9.00 -9.66
CA VAL A 221 -15.51 -9.44 -9.98
C VAL A 221 -14.75 -8.36 -10.77
N ILE A 222 -15.37 -7.78 -11.78
CA ILE A 222 -14.74 -6.69 -12.54
C ILE A 222 -14.47 -5.50 -11.61
N PHE A 223 -15.43 -5.13 -10.77
CA PHE A 223 -15.26 -4.04 -9.81
C PHE A 223 -14.11 -4.33 -8.83
N ASP A 224 -14.10 -5.48 -8.16
CA ASP A 224 -13.09 -5.81 -7.17
C ASP A 224 -11.70 -5.99 -7.80
N VAL A 225 -11.59 -6.75 -8.88
CA VAL A 225 -10.31 -7.04 -9.52
C VAL A 225 -9.69 -5.79 -10.16
N VAL A 226 -10.50 -4.95 -10.82
CA VAL A 226 -9.97 -3.81 -11.56
C VAL A 226 -10.08 -2.51 -10.77
N VAL A 227 -11.31 -2.10 -10.40
CA VAL A 227 -11.55 -0.78 -9.83
C VAL A 227 -10.93 -0.67 -8.43
N VAL A 228 -11.19 -1.65 -7.55
CA VAL A 228 -10.62 -1.65 -6.19
C VAL A 228 -9.10 -1.77 -6.24
N SER A 229 -8.53 -2.52 -7.18
CA SER A 229 -7.08 -2.59 -7.36
C SER A 229 -6.49 -1.24 -7.74
N ILE A 230 -7.11 -0.51 -8.65
CA ILE A 230 -6.68 0.83 -9.06
C ILE A 230 -6.75 1.80 -7.87
N LEU A 231 -7.89 1.84 -7.17
CA LEU A 231 -8.09 2.73 -6.02
C LEU A 231 -7.10 2.45 -4.88
N ASN A 232 -6.85 1.17 -4.61
CA ASN A 232 -5.88 0.75 -3.62
C ASN A 232 -4.47 1.25 -3.99
N GLU A 233 -4.03 1.05 -5.24
CA GLU A 233 -2.71 1.51 -5.65
C GLU A 233 -2.61 3.05 -5.71
N ILE A 234 -3.69 3.77 -6.05
CA ILE A 234 -3.73 5.23 -5.95
C ILE A 234 -3.48 5.68 -4.50
N LEU A 235 -4.17 5.09 -3.53
CA LEU A 235 -4.00 5.45 -2.13
C LEU A 235 -2.59 5.11 -1.62
N PHE A 236 -2.16 3.85 -1.82
CA PHE A 236 -0.92 3.38 -1.20
C PHE A 236 0.33 3.74 -1.99
N ARG A 237 0.33 3.63 -3.34
CA ARG A 237 1.51 3.91 -4.18
C ARG A 237 1.48 5.32 -4.78
N GLY A 238 0.30 5.85 -5.04
CA GLY A 238 0.16 7.23 -5.47
C GLY A 238 0.45 8.21 -4.34
N ASP A 239 -0.29 8.13 -3.25
CA ASP A 239 -0.23 9.14 -2.18
C ASP A 239 0.78 8.78 -1.08
N ILE A 240 0.56 7.66 -0.36
CA ILE A 240 1.34 7.33 0.84
C ILE A 240 2.80 7.08 0.49
N PHE A 241 3.06 6.26 -0.53
CA PHE A 241 4.40 5.90 -0.95
C PHE A 241 5.24 7.12 -1.36
N HIS A 242 4.72 7.99 -2.21
CA HIS A 242 5.46 9.18 -2.65
C HIS A 242 5.64 10.21 -1.54
N ALA A 243 4.68 10.33 -0.61
CA ALA A 243 4.86 11.14 0.59
C ALA A 243 6.02 10.62 1.47
N LEU A 244 6.19 9.29 1.59
CA LEU A 244 7.25 8.66 2.37
C LEU A 244 8.59 8.58 1.62
N ARG A 245 8.57 8.59 0.28
CA ARG A 245 9.76 8.47 -0.56
C ARG A 245 10.78 9.58 -0.33
N GLN A 246 10.33 10.75 0.10
CA GLN A 246 11.24 11.84 0.49
C GLN A 246 12.21 11.48 1.62
N PHE A 247 11.87 10.47 2.45
CA PHE A 247 12.71 9.99 3.55
C PHE A 247 13.47 8.71 3.17
N GLY A 248 13.33 8.23 1.94
CA GLY A 248 14.07 7.09 1.43
C GLY A 248 13.23 6.02 0.73
N ASP A 249 13.78 5.49 -0.36
CA ASP A 249 13.09 4.51 -1.20
C ASP A 249 12.75 3.23 -0.43
N LEU A 250 13.73 2.63 0.26
CA LEU A 250 13.50 1.40 1.04
C LEU A 250 12.53 1.66 2.20
N PHE A 251 12.69 2.80 2.89
CA PHE A 251 11.78 3.23 3.94
C PHE A 251 10.35 3.34 3.40
N ALA A 252 10.16 4.00 2.25
CA ALA A 252 8.84 4.16 1.64
C ALA A 252 8.21 2.82 1.25
N VAL A 253 8.97 1.91 0.61
CA VAL A 253 8.46 0.59 0.21
C VAL A 253 8.02 -0.22 1.41
N VAL A 254 8.91 -0.39 2.40
CA VAL A 254 8.63 -1.23 3.57
C VAL A 254 7.50 -0.66 4.41
N THR A 255 7.53 0.64 4.69
CA THR A 255 6.53 1.29 5.53
C THR A 255 5.15 1.31 4.87
N THR A 256 5.08 1.60 3.57
CA THR A 256 3.81 1.55 2.84
C THR A 256 3.26 0.12 2.77
N ALA A 257 4.14 -0.89 2.62
CA ALA A 257 3.73 -2.28 2.65
C ALA A 257 3.20 -2.67 4.04
N LEU A 258 3.85 -2.27 5.12
CA LEU A 258 3.37 -2.48 6.49
C LEU A 258 2.01 -1.82 6.72
N ILE A 259 1.84 -0.56 6.36
CA ILE A 259 0.57 0.17 6.52
C ILE A 259 -0.53 -0.51 5.69
N SER A 260 -0.28 -0.85 4.43
CA SER A 260 -1.23 -1.54 3.56
C SER A 260 -1.67 -2.89 4.14
N THR A 261 -0.74 -3.60 4.78
CA THR A 261 -1.00 -4.90 5.43
C THR A 261 -1.81 -4.76 6.71
N LEU A 262 -1.47 -3.78 7.55
CA LEU A 262 -2.19 -3.54 8.80
C LEU A 262 -3.67 -3.24 8.56
N ILE A 263 -3.98 -2.49 7.50
CA ILE A 263 -5.36 -2.12 7.15
C ILE A 263 -6.19 -3.32 6.68
N THR A 264 -5.58 -4.38 6.19
CA THR A 264 -6.34 -5.60 5.84
C THR A 264 -6.90 -6.32 7.07
N HIS A 265 -6.39 -6.03 8.26
CA HIS A 265 -6.73 -6.61 9.59
C HIS A 265 -7.01 -8.13 9.60
N ASP A 266 -6.55 -8.85 8.60
CA ASP A 266 -6.67 -10.31 8.44
C ASP A 266 -5.30 -10.97 8.72
N PHE A 267 -5.16 -11.61 9.87
CA PHE A 267 -3.92 -12.27 10.28
C PHE A 267 -3.48 -13.39 9.35
N SER A 268 -4.42 -14.14 8.79
CA SER A 268 -4.12 -15.27 7.93
C SER A 268 -3.55 -14.82 6.57
N TYR A 269 -3.89 -13.60 6.15
CA TYR A 269 -3.47 -13.02 4.89
C TYR A 269 -2.38 -11.95 5.03
N MET A 270 -2.02 -11.57 6.27
CA MET A 270 -1.11 -10.47 6.56
C MET A 270 0.25 -10.64 5.86
N PHE A 271 0.86 -11.82 5.93
CA PHE A 271 2.13 -12.09 5.27
C PHE A 271 2.03 -11.97 3.74
N GLY A 272 0.97 -12.49 3.16
CA GLY A 272 0.72 -12.40 1.72
C GLY A 272 0.49 -10.97 1.24
N SER A 273 -0.35 -10.22 1.96
CA SER A 273 -0.61 -8.80 1.70
C SER A 273 0.69 -7.98 1.75
N PHE A 274 1.55 -8.24 2.74
CA PHE A 274 2.86 -7.58 2.85
C PHE A 274 3.75 -7.86 1.64
N LEU A 275 3.88 -9.12 1.23
CA LEU A 275 4.72 -9.50 0.10
C LEU A 275 4.24 -8.86 -1.21
N ILE A 276 2.94 -8.89 -1.49
CA ILE A 276 2.37 -8.25 -2.69
C ILE A 276 2.58 -6.75 -2.66
N ALA A 277 2.39 -6.13 -1.50
CA ALA A 277 2.63 -4.72 -1.30
C ALA A 277 4.10 -4.35 -1.51
N MET A 278 5.04 -5.16 -1.04
CA MET A 278 6.48 -4.99 -1.30
C MET A 278 6.81 -5.07 -2.79
N VAL A 279 6.30 -6.10 -3.48
CA VAL A 279 6.50 -6.27 -4.92
C VAL A 279 5.97 -5.08 -5.71
N SER A 280 4.74 -4.62 -5.43
CA SER A 280 4.16 -3.42 -6.06
C SER A 280 5.07 -2.20 -5.88
N GLY A 281 5.54 -1.92 -4.65
CA GLY A 281 6.42 -0.78 -4.38
C GLY A 281 7.77 -0.86 -5.08
N ILE A 282 8.41 -2.04 -5.04
CA ILE A 282 9.71 -2.27 -5.70
C ILE A 282 9.59 -2.03 -7.21
N PHE A 283 8.54 -2.52 -7.85
CA PHE A 283 8.41 -2.36 -9.31
C PHE A 283 8.00 -0.95 -9.73
N VAL A 284 7.31 -0.17 -8.90
CA VAL A 284 7.15 1.27 -9.13
C VAL A 284 8.50 1.98 -9.12
N LEU A 285 9.38 1.67 -8.15
CA LEU A 285 10.73 2.24 -8.09
C LEU A 285 11.60 1.88 -9.30
N ARG A 286 11.58 0.60 -9.68
CA ARG A 286 12.46 0.07 -10.75
C ARG A 286 12.03 0.51 -12.13
N SER A 287 10.73 0.55 -12.38
CA SER A 287 10.19 0.87 -13.70
C SER A 287 9.95 2.36 -13.92
N GLY A 288 9.82 3.15 -12.85
CA GLY A 288 9.34 4.52 -12.96
C GLY A 288 7.91 4.62 -13.46
N ASN A 289 7.13 3.55 -13.34
CA ASN A 289 5.80 3.47 -13.90
C ASN A 289 4.77 2.94 -12.89
N PHE A 290 3.78 3.76 -12.61
CA PHE A 290 2.71 3.46 -11.67
C PHE A 290 1.84 2.26 -12.10
N PHE A 291 1.67 2.04 -13.40
CA PHE A 291 0.92 0.89 -13.92
C PHE A 291 1.45 -0.47 -13.46
N MET A 292 2.74 -0.56 -13.13
CA MET A 292 3.31 -1.82 -12.64
C MET A 292 2.69 -2.26 -11.32
N ALA A 293 2.39 -1.32 -10.42
CA ALA A 293 1.72 -1.65 -9.16
C ALA A 293 0.30 -2.16 -9.40
N ILE A 294 -0.47 -1.47 -10.25
CA ILE A 294 -1.83 -1.89 -10.63
C ILE A 294 -1.81 -3.29 -11.23
N MET A 295 -0.90 -3.55 -12.16
CA MET A 295 -0.76 -4.86 -12.81
C MET A 295 -0.46 -5.98 -11.78
N VAL A 296 0.49 -5.75 -10.88
CA VAL A 296 0.85 -6.71 -9.81
C VAL A 296 -0.39 -7.06 -8.97
N ARG A 297 -1.16 -6.06 -8.59
CA ARG A 297 -2.37 -6.27 -7.78
C ARG A 297 -3.48 -6.97 -8.55
N ILE A 298 -3.72 -6.61 -9.80
CA ILE A 298 -4.72 -7.27 -10.65
C ILE A 298 -4.37 -8.76 -10.84
N ILE A 299 -3.10 -9.07 -11.15
CA ILE A 299 -2.64 -10.47 -11.30
C ILE A 299 -2.89 -11.26 -10.01
N HIS A 300 -2.55 -10.66 -8.87
CA HIS A 300 -2.79 -11.29 -7.58
C HIS A 300 -4.27 -11.56 -7.31
N LYS A 301 -5.14 -10.58 -7.56
CA LYS A 301 -6.59 -10.75 -7.38
C LYS A 301 -7.19 -11.76 -8.36
N LEU A 302 -6.75 -11.77 -9.63
CA LEU A 302 -7.15 -12.80 -10.59
C LEU A 302 -6.73 -14.21 -10.14
N TYR A 303 -5.51 -14.33 -9.60
CA TYR A 303 -5.04 -15.60 -9.03
C TYR A 303 -5.92 -16.05 -7.86
N LEU A 304 -6.24 -15.17 -6.91
CA LEU A 304 -7.14 -15.49 -5.79
C LEU A 304 -8.55 -15.84 -6.27
N PHE A 305 -9.07 -15.13 -7.25
CA PHE A 305 -10.37 -15.45 -7.86
C PHE A 305 -10.37 -16.85 -8.49
N GLY A 306 -9.30 -17.24 -9.17
CA GLY A 306 -9.13 -18.59 -9.69
C GLY A 306 -9.16 -19.67 -8.59
N LEU A 307 -8.55 -19.41 -7.42
CA LEU A 307 -8.66 -20.30 -6.26
C LEU A 307 -10.10 -20.42 -5.75
N ILE A 308 -10.81 -19.28 -5.64
CA ILE A 308 -12.22 -19.26 -5.22
C ILE A 308 -13.09 -20.08 -6.15
N LEU A 309 -12.92 -19.96 -7.47
CA LEU A 309 -13.67 -20.75 -8.46
C LEU A 309 -13.44 -22.26 -8.30
N ILE A 310 -12.19 -22.68 -8.02
CA ILE A 310 -11.88 -24.09 -7.79
C ILE A 310 -12.55 -24.57 -6.51
N GLU A 311 -12.50 -23.80 -5.43
CA GLU A 311 -13.09 -24.13 -4.14
C GLU A 311 -14.63 -24.17 -4.18
N SER A 312 -15.27 -23.33 -5.00
CA SER A 312 -16.72 -23.32 -5.17
C SER A 312 -17.26 -24.54 -5.95
N SER A 313 -16.39 -25.23 -6.70
CA SER A 313 -16.80 -26.35 -7.55
C SER A 313 -17.21 -27.61 -6.78
N SER A 314 -16.99 -27.70 -5.45
CA SER A 314 -17.37 -28.80 -4.54
C SER A 314 -17.02 -30.20 -5.06
N ASN A 315 -15.95 -30.33 -5.85
CA ASN A 315 -15.53 -31.57 -6.47
C ASN A 315 -14.68 -32.42 -5.50
N GLU A 316 -14.80 -33.74 -5.54
CA GLU A 316 -13.93 -34.65 -4.76
C GLU A 316 -12.43 -34.41 -4.99
N TYR A 317 -12.06 -33.96 -6.17
CA TYR A 317 -10.68 -33.60 -6.55
C TYR A 317 -10.29 -32.15 -6.30
N MET A 318 -11.09 -31.38 -5.55
CA MET A 318 -10.87 -29.95 -5.30
C MET A 318 -9.44 -29.66 -4.79
N PHE A 319 -8.97 -30.45 -3.83
CA PHE A 319 -7.63 -30.28 -3.25
C PHE A 319 -6.50 -30.52 -4.29
N LEU A 320 -6.65 -31.53 -5.13
CA LEU A 320 -5.69 -31.83 -6.19
C LEU A 320 -5.70 -30.73 -7.26
N THR A 321 -6.90 -30.29 -7.68
CA THR A 321 -7.07 -29.22 -8.68
C THR A 321 -6.46 -27.92 -8.18
N LYS A 322 -6.65 -27.57 -6.90
CA LYS A 322 -6.04 -26.40 -6.24
C LYS A 322 -4.52 -26.48 -6.24
N GLY A 323 -3.96 -27.62 -5.82
CA GLY A 323 -2.53 -27.87 -5.84
C GLY A 323 -1.94 -27.79 -7.25
N PHE A 324 -2.61 -28.34 -8.25
CA PHE A 324 -2.22 -28.26 -9.65
C PHE A 324 -2.23 -26.82 -10.16
N TYR A 325 -3.31 -26.07 -9.92
CA TYR A 325 -3.42 -24.66 -10.30
C TYR A 325 -2.28 -23.81 -9.71
N MET A 326 -2.03 -23.95 -8.40
CA MET A 326 -0.95 -23.26 -7.71
C MET A 326 0.42 -23.62 -8.32
N SER A 327 0.66 -24.91 -8.58
CA SER A 327 1.92 -25.39 -9.15
C SER A 327 2.16 -24.88 -10.55
N VAL A 328 1.13 -24.83 -11.41
CA VAL A 328 1.23 -24.29 -12.78
C VAL A 328 1.55 -22.81 -12.77
N ILE A 329 0.85 -22.02 -11.95
CA ILE A 329 1.10 -20.56 -11.83
C ILE A 329 2.50 -20.29 -11.30
N PHE A 330 2.92 -21.02 -10.26
CA PHE A 330 4.26 -20.89 -9.69
C PHE A 330 5.36 -21.25 -10.70
N ALA A 331 5.23 -22.41 -11.36
CA ALA A 331 6.20 -22.88 -12.36
C ALA A 331 6.31 -21.88 -13.51
N PHE A 332 5.20 -21.35 -14.01
CA PHE A 332 5.20 -20.34 -15.07
C PHE A 332 5.92 -19.06 -14.64
N GLY A 333 5.64 -18.57 -13.42
CA GLY A 333 6.34 -17.42 -12.83
C GLY A 333 7.85 -17.67 -12.71
N VAL A 334 8.25 -18.84 -12.20
CA VAL A 334 9.67 -19.21 -12.05
C VAL A 334 10.37 -19.33 -13.41
N ILE A 335 9.74 -19.94 -14.42
CA ILE A 335 10.31 -20.04 -15.76
C ILE A 335 10.60 -18.65 -16.34
N ILE A 336 9.64 -17.73 -16.27
CA ILE A 336 9.85 -16.35 -16.75
C ILE A 336 11.00 -15.69 -15.97
N PHE A 337 11.04 -15.84 -14.64
CA PHE A 337 12.10 -15.30 -13.80
C PHE A 337 13.49 -15.84 -14.21
N LEU A 338 13.63 -17.15 -14.35
CA LEU A 338 14.89 -17.80 -14.72
C LEU A 338 15.36 -17.39 -16.12
N VAL A 339 14.46 -17.35 -17.11
CA VAL A 339 14.79 -16.88 -18.46
C VAL A 339 15.34 -15.44 -18.41
N LYS A 340 14.71 -14.55 -17.61
CA LYS A 340 15.18 -13.17 -17.45
C LYS A 340 16.50 -13.07 -16.68
N ALA A 341 16.67 -13.86 -15.62
CA ALA A 341 17.91 -13.89 -14.85
C ALA A 341 19.10 -14.35 -15.70
N LEU A 342 18.92 -15.31 -16.59
CA LEU A 342 19.96 -15.78 -17.52
C LEU A 342 20.29 -14.77 -18.62
N VAL A 343 19.28 -14.04 -19.12
CA VAL A 343 19.49 -13.08 -20.23
C VAL A 343 20.08 -11.76 -19.74
N LYS A 344 19.66 -11.27 -18.54
CA LYS A 344 20.09 -9.95 -18.02
C LYS A 344 20.22 -9.94 -16.49
N PRO A 345 21.26 -10.56 -15.92
CA PRO A 345 21.39 -10.69 -14.46
C PRO A 345 21.52 -9.35 -13.72
N ASN A 346 22.12 -8.33 -14.32
CA ASN A 346 22.35 -7.02 -13.68
C ASN A 346 21.08 -6.18 -13.48
N GLU A 347 19.99 -6.51 -14.16
CA GLU A 347 18.71 -5.78 -14.00
C GLU A 347 17.93 -6.19 -12.74
N LEU A 348 18.33 -7.26 -12.06
CA LEU A 348 17.65 -7.75 -10.85
C LEU A 348 18.03 -6.98 -9.57
N VAL A 349 19.10 -6.19 -9.61
CA VAL A 349 19.61 -5.47 -8.44
C VAL A 349 19.03 -4.06 -8.36
N THR A 350 18.39 -3.72 -7.26
CA THR A 350 17.99 -2.34 -6.96
C THR A 350 19.17 -1.54 -6.42
N LYS A 351 19.44 -0.36 -7.00
CA LYS A 351 20.47 0.54 -6.48
C LYS A 351 20.03 1.09 -5.12
N LYS A 352 20.91 1.04 -4.12
CA LYS A 352 20.70 1.72 -2.84
C LYS A 352 20.83 3.24 -3.02
N ASN A 353 19.79 3.96 -2.67
CA ASN A 353 19.85 5.42 -2.53
C ASN A 353 19.63 5.73 -1.07
N LEU A 354 20.55 6.52 -0.47
CA LEU A 354 20.15 7.43 0.58
C LEU A 354 21.24 7.78 1.58
N HIS A 355 21.31 9.07 1.81
CA HIS A 355 21.83 9.64 3.04
C HIS A 355 20.73 10.53 3.65
N THR A 356 20.21 10.13 4.79
CA THR A 356 19.27 10.88 5.63
C THR A 356 19.90 11.04 7.01
N TYR A 357 19.43 12.02 7.80
CA TYR A 357 20.05 12.31 9.11
C TYR A 357 19.81 11.23 10.16
N ILE A 358 18.71 10.46 10.02
CA ILE A 358 18.34 9.39 10.96
C ILE A 358 18.20 8.02 10.27
N SER A 359 18.38 6.97 11.04
CA SER A 359 18.30 5.59 10.55
C SER A 359 16.88 5.19 10.14
N THR A 360 16.74 4.19 9.26
CA THR A 360 15.42 3.66 8.86
C THR A 360 14.60 3.17 10.05
N ALA A 361 15.23 2.51 11.01
CA ALA A 361 14.55 2.04 12.22
C ALA A 361 14.01 3.20 13.06
N GLU A 362 14.78 4.27 13.18
CA GLU A 362 14.38 5.48 13.93
C GLU A 362 13.24 6.21 13.22
N LYS A 363 13.23 6.26 11.88
CA LYS A 363 12.10 6.81 11.10
C LYS A 363 10.82 6.04 11.34
N VAL A 364 10.87 4.70 11.27
CA VAL A 364 9.72 3.83 11.56
C VAL A 364 9.23 4.07 12.98
N LYS A 365 10.13 4.08 13.97
CA LYS A 365 9.77 4.34 15.35
C LYS A 365 9.09 5.71 15.51
N THR A 366 9.66 6.77 14.95
CA THR A 366 9.10 8.14 15.03
C THR A 366 7.72 8.22 14.37
N GLY A 367 7.57 7.61 13.20
CA GLY A 367 6.30 7.62 12.46
C GLY A 367 5.19 6.90 13.21
N PHE A 368 5.43 5.66 13.64
CA PHE A 368 4.43 4.85 14.34
C PHE A 368 4.14 5.34 15.77
N HIS A 369 4.96 6.20 16.35
CA HIS A 369 4.68 6.91 17.61
C HIS A 369 3.73 8.10 17.44
N SER A 370 3.39 8.53 16.22
CA SER A 370 2.39 9.57 16.04
C SER A 370 1.04 9.08 16.55
N MET A 371 0.31 9.94 17.27
CA MET A 371 -0.91 9.57 17.97
C MET A 371 -1.96 8.93 17.06
N SER A 372 -2.17 9.49 15.87
CA SER A 372 -3.14 8.97 14.92
C SER A 372 -2.71 7.64 14.29
N MET A 373 -1.42 7.46 13.97
CA MET A 373 -0.93 6.20 13.43
C MET A 373 -0.95 5.11 14.50
N ALA A 374 -0.59 5.41 15.75
CA ALA A 374 -0.70 4.48 16.87
C ALA A 374 -2.17 4.06 17.10
N GLY A 375 -3.11 5.01 17.02
CA GLY A 375 -4.54 4.72 17.06
C GLY A 375 -5.00 3.83 15.90
N THR A 376 -4.52 4.07 14.69
CA THR A 376 -4.79 3.21 13.51
C THR A 376 -4.33 1.78 13.76
N VAL A 377 -3.07 1.61 14.20
CA VAL A 377 -2.50 0.28 14.51
C VAL A 377 -3.33 -0.42 15.59
N PHE A 378 -3.70 0.29 16.65
CA PHE A 378 -4.49 -0.25 17.74
C PHE A 378 -5.86 -0.77 17.26
N ILE A 379 -6.57 0.01 16.43
CA ILE A 379 -7.86 -0.40 15.86
C ILE A 379 -7.69 -1.61 14.93
N CYS A 380 -6.66 -1.62 14.06
CA CYS A 380 -6.40 -2.76 13.19
C CYS A 380 -6.11 -4.04 13.98
N VAL A 381 -5.34 -3.94 15.07
CA VAL A 381 -5.05 -5.10 15.94
C VAL A 381 -6.31 -5.60 16.63
N ILE A 382 -7.16 -4.71 17.15
CA ILE A 382 -8.44 -5.11 17.76
C ILE A 382 -9.34 -5.77 16.71
N ALA A 383 -9.47 -5.18 15.53
CA ALA A 383 -10.29 -5.75 14.45
C ALA A 383 -9.81 -7.16 14.06
N ALA A 384 -8.49 -7.33 13.90
CA ALA A 384 -7.90 -8.61 13.58
C ALA A 384 -8.04 -9.66 14.71
N LEU A 385 -7.97 -9.25 15.97
CA LEU A 385 -8.24 -10.15 17.11
C LEU A 385 -9.73 -10.53 17.18
N TRP A 386 -10.62 -9.61 16.85
CA TRP A 386 -12.06 -9.86 16.80
C TRP A 386 -12.41 -10.94 15.77
N GLU A 387 -11.78 -10.93 14.59
CA GLU A 387 -11.95 -11.95 13.56
C GLU A 387 -11.44 -13.35 13.98
N ILE A 388 -10.48 -13.43 14.91
CA ILE A 388 -9.98 -14.72 15.42
C ILE A 388 -10.92 -15.32 16.47
N VAL A 389 -11.58 -14.45 17.25
CA VAL A 389 -12.40 -14.89 18.40
C VAL A 389 -13.82 -15.26 17.97
N LEU A 390 -14.35 -14.69 16.90
CA LEU A 390 -15.67 -15.01 16.32
C LEU A 390 -15.56 -16.06 15.22
#